data_60aefbca82fed7f4824c7b3bbf2aef2e
#
_entry.id   60aefbca82fed7f4824c7b3bbf2aef2e
#
_cell.length_a   1.000
_cell.length_b   1.000
_cell.length_c   1.000
_cell.angle_alpha   90.00
_cell.angle_beta   90.00
_cell.angle_gamma   90.00
#
_symmetry.space_group_name_H-M   'P 1'
#
loop_
_entity.id
_entity.type
_entity.pdbx_description
1 polymer ?
#
loop_
_entity_poly.entity_id
_entity_poly.type
_entity_poly.pdbx_seq_one_letter_code
_entity_poly.pdbx_strand_id
1 'polypeptide(L)'
;MRTRARQLILAVLFLASFGATPSRADLPPLISREILFGNPERTFPRISTDGKQLAWLAPDSKNVLQVWVKPVEVKEGKIVTHDKKRGIRMFSWARASNTILYLQDSDGDENFHVYGVDLASGSVRDYTPFEGIRAAITATDYKFPDEILVSMNLRDRRRFDVYRLTLSTGALVLDTAAADDVVAFTADSRLQIRAARAVTPAGGTIIRLRDNAQSP
;
A
#
# COMPACT_ATOMS: atom_id res chain seq x y z
N MET A 1 -19.37 6.68 84.00
CA MET A 1 -19.71 7.55 82.81
C MET A 1 -18.63 7.59 81.70
N ARG A 2 -17.38 7.15 81.95
CA ARG A 2 -16.32 7.23 80.91
C ARG A 2 -16.31 6.10 79.86
N THR A 3 -16.94 4.97 80.08
CA THR A 3 -17.00 3.82 79.16
C THR A 3 -18.02 3.95 78.05
N ARG A 4 -19.14 4.60 78.30
CA ARG A 4 -20.19 4.81 77.21
C ARG A 4 -19.78 5.84 76.14
N ALA A 5 -19.02 6.87 76.52
CA ALA A 5 -18.52 7.88 75.57
C ALA A 5 -17.50 7.30 74.57
N ARG A 6 -16.62 6.34 75.03
CA ARG A 6 -15.64 5.66 74.14
C ARG A 6 -16.29 4.71 73.13
N GLN A 7 -17.38 4.02 73.49
CA GLN A 7 -18.12 3.14 72.57
C GLN A 7 -18.90 3.91 71.52
N LEU A 8 -19.44 5.11 71.86
CA LEU A 8 -20.09 5.95 70.90
C LEU A 8 -19.11 6.56 69.80
N ILE A 9 -17.90 6.95 70.25
CA ILE A 9 -16.87 7.49 69.36
C ILE A 9 -16.37 6.41 68.42
N LEU A 10 -16.21 5.16 68.84
CA LEU A 10 -15.82 4.05 67.99
C LEU A 10 -16.91 3.69 66.95
N ALA A 11 -18.19 3.74 67.33
CA ALA A 11 -19.30 3.46 66.44
C ALA A 11 -19.47 4.56 65.34
N VAL A 12 -19.22 5.84 65.67
CA VAL A 12 -19.28 6.95 64.72
C VAL A 12 -18.08 6.88 63.73
N LEU A 13 -16.90 6.49 64.18
CA LEU A 13 -15.76 6.28 63.33
C LEU A 13 -15.92 5.08 62.37
N PHE A 14 -16.66 4.04 62.75
CA PHE A 14 -16.93 2.88 61.91
C PHE A 14 -18.02 3.16 60.87
N LEU A 15 -18.99 4.03 61.16
CA LEU A 15 -20.02 4.46 60.19
C LEU A 15 -19.46 5.47 59.14
N ALA A 16 -18.42 6.22 59.47
CA ALA A 16 -17.81 7.18 58.56
C ALA A 16 -16.95 6.49 57.47
N SER A 17 -16.56 5.22 57.67
CA SER A 17 -15.70 4.48 56.72
C SER A 17 -16.48 3.78 55.61
N PHE A 18 -17.81 3.72 55.67
CA PHE A 18 -18.65 3.05 54.63
C PHE A 18 -19.23 3.97 53.58
N GLY A 19 -18.90 5.27 53.59
CA GLY A 19 -19.50 6.26 52.68
C GLY A 19 -18.68 6.63 51.48
N ALA A 20 -17.48 6.06 51.27
CA ALA A 20 -16.71 6.29 50.07
C ALA A 20 -17.16 5.32 48.96
N THR A 21 -18.21 5.63 48.26
CA THR A 21 -18.47 4.99 46.95
C THR A 21 -17.26 5.24 46.08
N PRO A 22 -16.61 4.19 45.51
CA PRO A 22 -15.55 4.42 44.58
C PRO A 22 -16.13 5.25 43.41
N SER A 23 -15.63 6.46 43.25
CA SER A 23 -15.93 7.26 42.05
C SER A 23 -15.48 6.44 40.84
N ARG A 24 -16.43 5.81 40.18
CA ARG A 24 -16.17 5.13 38.93
C ARG A 24 -15.89 6.25 37.92
N ALA A 25 -14.61 6.49 37.68
CA ALA A 25 -14.23 7.40 36.62
C ALA A 25 -14.92 6.91 35.33
N ASP A 26 -15.80 7.71 34.77
CA ASP A 26 -16.40 7.38 33.48
C ASP A 26 -15.28 7.22 32.46
N LEU A 27 -15.21 6.04 31.86
CA LEU A 27 -14.29 5.81 30.76
C LEU A 27 -14.58 6.82 29.63
N PRO A 28 -13.54 7.35 28.99
CA PRO A 28 -13.76 8.23 27.85
C PRO A 28 -14.61 7.51 26.78
N PRO A 29 -15.42 8.22 26.00
CA PRO A 29 -16.23 7.61 24.97
C PRO A 29 -15.34 6.85 23.98
N LEU A 30 -15.79 5.68 23.55
CA LEU A 30 -15.09 4.88 22.56
C LEU A 30 -14.99 5.69 21.24
N ILE A 31 -13.79 5.66 20.64
CA ILE A 31 -13.59 6.20 19.30
C ILE A 31 -14.39 5.34 18.32
N SER A 32 -15.19 5.94 17.45
CA SER A 32 -15.99 5.19 16.50
C SER A 32 -15.11 4.41 15.52
N ARG A 33 -15.61 3.27 15.06
CA ARG A 33 -14.90 2.45 14.05
C ARG A 33 -14.68 3.22 12.74
N GLU A 34 -15.58 4.12 12.41
CA GLU A 34 -15.47 4.95 11.22
C GLU A 34 -14.26 5.89 11.28
N ILE A 35 -13.98 6.47 12.45
CA ILE A 35 -12.77 7.30 12.65
C ILE A 35 -11.51 6.44 12.61
N LEU A 36 -11.53 5.22 13.17
CA LEU A 36 -10.34 4.35 13.26
C LEU A 36 -10.04 3.62 11.95
N PHE A 37 -11.06 3.20 11.19
CA PHE A 37 -10.94 2.27 10.06
C PHE A 37 -11.61 2.78 8.79
N GLY A 38 -12.22 3.96 8.82
CA GLY A 38 -12.80 4.57 7.63
C GLY A 38 -11.75 5.01 6.62
N ASN A 39 -12.15 5.20 5.37
CA ASN A 39 -11.27 5.75 4.36
C ASN A 39 -10.84 7.18 4.75
N PRO A 40 -9.56 7.53 4.56
CA PRO A 40 -9.11 8.90 4.77
C PRO A 40 -9.72 9.83 3.71
N GLU A 41 -9.95 11.10 4.04
CA GLU A 41 -10.39 12.08 3.06
C GLU A 41 -9.40 12.23 1.90
N ARG A 42 -8.10 12.20 2.19
CA ARG A 42 -7.02 12.22 1.22
C ARG A 42 -5.77 11.56 1.81
N THR A 43 -5.10 10.74 0.99
CA THR A 43 -3.88 10.06 1.42
C THR A 43 -2.92 9.83 0.25
N PHE A 44 -1.67 9.49 0.54
CA PHE A 44 -0.63 9.18 -0.46
C PHE A 44 -0.45 10.26 -1.53
N PRO A 45 -0.26 11.55 -1.20
CA PRO A 45 -0.01 12.56 -2.22
C PRO A 45 1.31 12.27 -2.96
N ARG A 46 1.29 12.41 -4.28
CA ARG A 46 2.43 12.21 -5.18
C ARG A 46 2.45 13.28 -6.25
N ILE A 47 3.55 13.98 -6.37
CA ILE A 47 3.79 14.94 -7.46
C ILE A 47 4.29 14.18 -8.71
N SER A 48 3.85 14.61 -9.90
CA SER A 48 4.34 14.08 -11.18
C SER A 48 5.84 14.36 -11.36
N THR A 49 6.50 13.60 -12.21
CA THR A 49 7.95 13.73 -12.46
C THR A 49 8.34 15.13 -12.96
N ASP A 50 7.46 15.79 -13.71
CA ASP A 50 7.65 17.17 -14.21
C ASP A 50 7.21 18.27 -13.23
N GLY A 51 6.70 17.89 -12.05
CA GLY A 51 6.25 18.81 -11.00
C GLY A 51 4.92 19.51 -11.28
N LYS A 52 4.22 19.22 -12.39
CA LYS A 52 3.04 19.98 -12.82
C LYS A 52 1.73 19.43 -12.33
N GLN A 53 1.68 18.18 -11.89
CA GLN A 53 0.46 17.52 -11.46
C GLN A 53 0.63 16.90 -10.05
N LEU A 54 -0.46 16.87 -9.31
CA LEU A 54 -0.58 16.21 -8.01
C LEU A 54 -1.60 15.09 -8.13
N ALA A 55 -1.22 13.89 -7.69
CA ALA A 55 -2.11 12.76 -7.54
C ALA A 55 -2.22 12.35 -6.06
N TRP A 56 -3.38 11.81 -5.65
CA TRP A 56 -3.61 11.28 -4.31
C TRP A 56 -4.71 10.22 -4.33
N LEU A 57 -4.84 9.46 -3.25
CA LEU A 57 -5.98 8.58 -3.01
C LEU A 57 -7.05 9.34 -2.21
N ALA A 58 -8.29 9.25 -2.66
CA ALA A 58 -9.47 9.72 -1.93
C ALA A 58 -10.69 8.89 -2.32
N PRO A 59 -11.71 8.79 -1.46
CA PRO A 59 -12.92 8.07 -1.80
C PRO A 59 -13.75 8.80 -2.87
N ASP A 60 -14.42 8.01 -3.69
CA ASP A 60 -15.48 8.51 -4.58
C ASP A 60 -16.82 8.68 -3.82
N SER A 61 -17.91 8.99 -4.53
CA SER A 61 -19.25 9.16 -3.95
C SER A 61 -19.81 7.87 -3.31
N LYS A 62 -19.21 6.70 -3.57
CA LYS A 62 -19.59 5.40 -3.00
C LYS A 62 -18.64 4.95 -1.89
N ASN A 63 -17.77 5.85 -1.43
CA ASN A 63 -16.72 5.57 -0.44
C ASN A 63 -15.69 4.52 -0.90
N VAL A 64 -15.42 4.40 -2.20
CA VAL A 64 -14.39 3.54 -2.77
C VAL A 64 -13.17 4.39 -3.10
N LEU A 65 -11.99 4.01 -2.58
CA LEU A 65 -10.74 4.75 -2.82
C LEU A 65 -10.37 4.72 -4.31
N GLN A 66 -10.17 5.89 -4.87
CA GLN A 66 -9.75 6.11 -6.26
C GLN A 66 -8.50 6.97 -6.31
N VAL A 67 -7.80 6.92 -7.44
CA VAL A 67 -6.75 7.90 -7.74
C VAL A 67 -7.38 9.17 -8.28
N TRP A 68 -7.07 10.28 -7.64
CA TRP A 68 -7.45 11.63 -8.06
C TRP A 68 -6.21 12.35 -8.57
N VAL A 69 -6.39 13.18 -9.60
CA VAL A 69 -5.31 13.97 -10.21
C VAL A 69 -5.79 15.39 -10.45
N LYS A 70 -4.88 16.36 -10.27
CA LYS A 70 -5.09 17.76 -10.63
C LYS A 70 -3.78 18.40 -11.08
N PRO A 71 -3.79 19.46 -11.92
CA PRO A 71 -2.67 20.38 -12.03
C PRO A 71 -2.36 21.00 -10.66
N VAL A 72 -1.08 21.27 -10.38
CA VAL A 72 -0.66 21.79 -9.05
C VAL A 72 -1.37 23.11 -8.73
N GLU A 73 -1.53 23.98 -9.73
CA GLU A 73 -2.13 25.31 -9.58
C GLU A 73 -3.66 25.28 -9.54
N VAL A 74 -4.31 24.20 -9.90
CA VAL A 74 -5.76 24.05 -9.90
C VAL A 74 -6.25 23.55 -8.54
N LYS A 75 -7.36 24.10 -8.05
CA LYS A 75 -7.91 23.73 -6.73
C LYS A 75 -8.57 22.35 -6.75
N GLU A 76 -9.30 22.03 -7.79
CA GLU A 76 -10.14 20.83 -7.88
C GLU A 76 -9.43 19.73 -8.68
N GLY A 77 -9.62 18.47 -8.27
CA GLY A 77 -9.11 17.31 -8.96
C GLY A 77 -10.21 16.49 -9.62
N LYS A 78 -9.78 15.57 -10.50
CA LYS A 78 -10.66 14.59 -11.16
C LYS A 78 -10.24 13.17 -10.79
N ILE A 79 -11.22 12.27 -10.72
CA ILE A 79 -10.99 10.82 -10.60
C ILE A 79 -10.44 10.30 -11.93
N VAL A 80 -9.44 9.41 -11.84
CA VAL A 80 -8.82 8.79 -13.03
C VAL A 80 -8.85 7.27 -13.00
N THR A 81 -9.31 6.66 -11.90
CA THR A 81 -9.52 5.21 -11.76
C THR A 81 -10.98 4.92 -11.43
N HIS A 82 -11.46 3.70 -11.67
CA HIS A 82 -12.87 3.37 -11.53
C HIS A 82 -13.10 1.98 -10.91
N ASP A 83 -12.38 1.70 -9.81
CA ASP A 83 -12.66 0.49 -9.03
C ASP A 83 -14.05 0.56 -8.39
N LYS A 84 -14.71 -0.60 -8.25
CA LYS A 84 -16.11 -0.64 -7.85
C LYS A 84 -16.34 -1.05 -6.39
N LYS A 85 -15.33 -1.71 -5.77
CA LYS A 85 -15.52 -2.34 -4.45
C LYS A 85 -14.37 -2.12 -3.47
N ARG A 86 -13.16 -2.54 -3.83
CA ARG A 86 -12.00 -2.63 -2.93
C ARG A 86 -11.23 -1.32 -2.84
N GLY A 87 -11.29 -0.53 -3.87
CA GLY A 87 -10.55 0.71 -4.04
C GLY A 87 -9.08 0.51 -4.37
N ILE A 88 -8.51 1.51 -5.00
CA ILE A 88 -7.09 1.54 -5.31
C ILE A 88 -6.30 1.85 -4.04
N ARG A 89 -5.30 1.03 -3.72
CA ARG A 89 -4.47 1.19 -2.50
C ARG A 89 -3.04 1.61 -2.79
N MET A 90 -2.56 1.35 -4.00
CA MET A 90 -1.21 1.69 -4.43
C MET A 90 -1.23 2.25 -5.84
N PHE A 91 -0.56 3.38 -6.02
CA PHE A 91 -0.32 3.98 -7.31
C PHE A 91 1.03 4.70 -7.34
N SER A 92 1.53 4.96 -8.54
CA SER A 92 2.70 5.79 -8.79
C SER A 92 2.56 6.52 -10.13
N TRP A 93 3.32 7.59 -10.29
CA TRP A 93 3.54 8.18 -11.59
C TRP A 93 4.47 7.28 -12.43
N ALA A 94 4.13 7.03 -13.68
CA ALA A 94 5.12 6.62 -14.66
C ALA A 94 6.12 7.76 -14.86
N ARG A 95 7.35 7.42 -15.23
CA ARG A 95 8.41 8.44 -15.36
C ARG A 95 8.17 9.44 -16.52
N ALA A 96 7.36 9.05 -17.50
CA ALA A 96 6.90 9.93 -18.58
C ALA A 96 5.85 10.97 -18.16
N SER A 97 5.45 11.05 -16.88
CA SER A 97 4.56 12.07 -16.27
C SER A 97 3.10 12.14 -16.74
N ASN A 98 2.70 11.43 -17.77
CA ASN A 98 1.32 11.47 -18.26
C ASN A 98 0.53 10.21 -17.98
N THR A 99 1.12 9.27 -17.26
CA THR A 99 0.49 7.98 -16.92
C THR A 99 0.56 7.72 -15.43
N ILE A 100 -0.58 7.35 -14.84
CA ILE A 100 -0.65 6.78 -13.51
C ILE A 100 -0.60 5.26 -13.64
N LEU A 101 0.35 4.64 -12.95
CA LEU A 101 0.42 3.19 -12.75
C LEU A 101 -0.23 2.84 -11.42
N TYR A 102 -1.04 1.79 -11.37
CA TYR A 102 -1.69 1.33 -10.15
C TYR A 102 -1.85 -0.19 -10.11
N LEU A 103 -2.07 -0.72 -8.92
CA LEU A 103 -2.37 -2.13 -8.72
C LEU A 103 -3.84 -2.29 -8.39
N GLN A 104 -4.49 -3.24 -9.06
CA GLN A 104 -5.87 -3.60 -8.83
C GLN A 104 -6.03 -5.10 -8.94
N ASP A 105 -6.81 -5.69 -8.03
CA ASP A 105 -7.26 -7.08 -8.06
C ASP A 105 -8.71 -7.17 -8.55
N SER A 106 -9.18 -8.37 -8.83
CA SER A 106 -10.55 -8.61 -9.25
C SER A 106 -11.38 -9.08 -8.06
N ASP A 107 -12.27 -8.20 -7.58
CA ASP A 107 -13.23 -8.51 -6.49
C ASP A 107 -12.61 -9.04 -5.17
N GLY A 108 -11.32 -8.86 -4.96
CA GLY A 108 -10.62 -9.28 -3.74
C GLY A 108 -9.97 -10.67 -3.83
N ASP A 109 -9.70 -11.15 -5.03
CA ASP A 109 -8.96 -12.38 -5.27
C ASP A 109 -7.45 -12.29 -4.96
N GLU A 110 -6.98 -11.06 -4.66
CA GLU A 110 -5.58 -10.71 -4.38
C GLU A 110 -4.61 -10.99 -5.55
N ASN A 111 -5.13 -11.33 -6.73
CA ASN A 111 -4.37 -11.43 -7.96
C ASN A 111 -4.22 -10.03 -8.57
N PHE A 112 -3.32 -9.25 -8.01
CA PHE A 112 -3.11 -7.87 -8.44
C PHE A 112 -2.46 -7.82 -9.81
N HIS A 113 -3.05 -7.04 -10.71
CA HIS A 113 -2.50 -6.69 -12.01
C HIS A 113 -1.91 -5.27 -11.98
N VAL A 114 -0.95 -5.01 -12.86
CA VAL A 114 -0.42 -3.67 -13.11
C VAL A 114 -1.24 -3.01 -14.19
N TYR A 115 -1.96 -1.96 -13.81
CA TYR A 115 -2.71 -1.11 -14.71
C TYR A 115 -2.01 0.23 -14.93
N GLY A 116 -2.29 0.84 -16.07
CA GLY A 116 -1.94 2.22 -16.33
C GLY A 116 -3.12 2.99 -16.89
N VAL A 117 -3.28 4.25 -16.49
CA VAL A 117 -4.22 5.18 -17.08
C VAL A 117 -3.45 6.34 -17.72
N ASP A 118 -3.65 6.55 -19.00
CA ASP A 118 -3.16 7.73 -19.72
C ASP A 118 -4.07 8.92 -19.42
N LEU A 119 -3.49 9.99 -18.88
CA LEU A 119 -4.25 11.14 -18.39
C LEU A 119 -4.76 12.05 -19.50
N ALA A 120 -4.20 11.98 -20.71
CA ALA A 120 -4.65 12.78 -21.84
C ALA A 120 -5.88 12.16 -22.49
N SER A 121 -5.86 10.86 -22.75
CA SER A 121 -6.96 10.14 -23.39
C SER A 121 -7.97 9.57 -22.40
N GLY A 122 -7.58 9.36 -21.14
CA GLY A 122 -8.36 8.63 -20.14
C GLY A 122 -8.38 7.11 -20.37
N SER A 123 -7.59 6.59 -21.34
CA SER A 123 -7.56 5.17 -21.63
C SER A 123 -6.85 4.39 -20.51
N VAL A 124 -7.45 3.27 -20.15
CA VAL A 124 -6.89 2.33 -19.15
C VAL A 124 -6.36 1.09 -19.87
N ARG A 125 -5.17 0.65 -19.50
CA ARG A 125 -4.54 -0.56 -19.99
C ARG A 125 -4.16 -1.49 -18.85
N ASP A 126 -4.54 -2.76 -18.93
CA ASP A 126 -3.94 -3.83 -18.15
C ASP A 126 -2.62 -4.25 -18.82
N TYR A 127 -1.50 -4.07 -18.10
CA TYR A 127 -0.17 -4.46 -18.59
C TYR A 127 0.19 -5.90 -18.29
N THR A 128 -0.57 -6.57 -17.44
CA THR A 128 -0.34 -7.95 -17.01
C THR A 128 -1.59 -8.81 -17.14
N PRO A 129 -2.23 -8.87 -18.34
CA PRO A 129 -3.55 -9.46 -18.56
C PRO A 129 -3.51 -11.00 -18.60
N PHE A 130 -2.96 -11.63 -17.56
CA PHE A 130 -2.84 -13.08 -17.47
C PHE A 130 -3.68 -13.59 -16.31
N GLU A 131 -4.57 -14.54 -16.58
CA GLU A 131 -5.48 -15.09 -15.58
C GLU A 131 -4.74 -15.71 -14.38
N GLY A 132 -5.21 -15.38 -13.17
CA GLY A 132 -4.74 -15.94 -11.90
C GLY A 132 -3.28 -15.63 -11.55
N ILE A 133 -2.66 -14.63 -12.18
CA ILE A 133 -1.33 -14.16 -11.78
C ILE A 133 -1.44 -13.10 -10.68
N ARG A 134 -0.34 -12.90 -10.00
CA ARG A 134 -0.12 -11.73 -9.16
C ARG A 134 1.10 -10.97 -9.66
N ALA A 135 0.93 -9.68 -9.88
CA ALA A 135 1.99 -8.79 -10.32
C ALA A 135 2.26 -7.66 -9.32
N ALA A 136 3.47 -7.14 -9.33
CA ALA A 136 3.85 -5.94 -8.58
C ALA A 136 4.94 -5.17 -9.34
N ILE A 137 4.96 -3.84 -9.20
CA ILE A 137 6.04 -3.01 -9.74
C ILE A 137 7.28 -3.21 -8.86
N THR A 138 8.36 -3.71 -9.46
CA THR A 138 9.63 -3.96 -8.77
C THR A 138 10.53 -2.74 -8.78
N ALA A 139 10.66 -2.07 -9.93
CA ALA A 139 11.49 -0.87 -10.04
C ALA A 139 11.05 0.03 -11.20
N THR A 140 11.31 1.32 -11.04
CA THR A 140 11.20 2.36 -12.06
C THR A 140 12.40 3.28 -11.94
N ASP A 141 12.90 3.83 -13.05
CA ASP A 141 13.96 4.84 -13.02
C ASP A 141 13.66 5.94 -14.06
N TYR A 142 14.00 7.20 -13.74
CA TYR A 142 13.73 8.34 -14.62
C TYR A 142 14.57 8.33 -15.91
N LYS A 143 15.67 7.58 -15.96
CA LYS A 143 16.49 7.38 -17.15
C LYS A 143 15.81 6.47 -18.17
N PHE A 144 14.81 5.70 -17.73
CA PHE A 144 14.06 4.75 -18.54
C PHE A 144 12.56 5.06 -18.43
N PRO A 145 12.10 6.20 -18.99
CA PRO A 145 10.74 6.68 -18.77
C PRO A 145 9.65 5.76 -19.36
N ASP A 146 10.00 4.94 -20.32
CA ASP A 146 9.10 4.00 -20.99
C ASP A 146 9.24 2.55 -20.52
N GLU A 147 10.17 2.28 -19.59
CA GLU A 147 10.40 0.93 -19.07
C GLU A 147 10.22 0.85 -17.57
N ILE A 148 9.66 -0.26 -17.10
CA ILE A 148 9.62 -0.63 -15.69
C ILE A 148 9.95 -2.11 -15.50
N LEU A 149 10.38 -2.49 -14.31
CA LEU A 149 10.48 -3.89 -13.92
C LEU A 149 9.24 -4.28 -13.11
N VAL A 150 8.64 -5.41 -13.49
CA VAL A 150 7.45 -5.98 -12.85
C VAL A 150 7.76 -7.40 -12.41
N SER A 151 7.51 -7.73 -11.16
CA SER A 151 7.54 -9.10 -10.69
C SER A 151 6.20 -9.78 -10.91
N MET A 152 6.20 -11.01 -11.44
CA MET A 152 4.99 -11.80 -11.68
C MET A 152 5.23 -13.28 -11.47
N ASN A 153 4.21 -13.99 -10.96
CA ASN A 153 4.21 -15.44 -10.83
C ASN A 153 3.63 -16.14 -12.08
N LEU A 154 4.04 -15.69 -13.28
CA LEU A 154 3.49 -16.15 -14.55
C LEU A 154 3.97 -17.56 -14.93
N ARG A 155 5.28 -17.85 -14.83
CA ARG A 155 5.85 -19.16 -15.17
C ARG A 155 5.53 -20.25 -14.14
N ASP A 156 5.56 -19.89 -12.86
CA ASP A 156 5.26 -20.75 -11.73
C ASP A 156 4.53 -19.94 -10.67
N ARG A 157 3.35 -20.36 -10.26
CA ARG A 157 2.50 -19.65 -9.29
C ARG A 157 3.16 -19.41 -7.92
N ARG A 158 4.21 -20.15 -7.61
CA ARG A 158 4.96 -20.05 -6.36
C ARG A 158 6.13 -19.06 -6.42
N ARG A 159 6.52 -18.60 -7.62
CA ARG A 159 7.74 -17.82 -7.85
C ARG A 159 7.41 -16.54 -8.61
N PHE A 160 8.03 -15.47 -8.17
CA PHE A 160 7.86 -14.15 -8.79
C PHE A 160 9.11 -13.82 -9.62
N ASP A 161 9.06 -14.14 -10.90
CA ASP A 161 10.09 -13.72 -11.85
C ASP A 161 9.98 -12.23 -12.14
N VAL A 162 11.07 -11.60 -12.52
CA VAL A 162 11.08 -10.20 -12.96
C VAL A 162 10.99 -10.14 -14.48
N TYR A 163 10.07 -9.30 -14.94
CA TYR A 163 9.86 -8.98 -16.34
C TYR A 163 10.14 -7.51 -16.59
N ARG A 164 10.72 -7.21 -17.74
CA ARG A 164 10.83 -5.85 -18.26
C ARG A 164 9.59 -5.55 -19.07
N LEU A 165 8.87 -4.50 -18.67
CA LEU A 165 7.66 -4.01 -19.32
C LEU A 165 7.97 -2.69 -20.02
N THR A 166 7.70 -2.62 -21.33
CA THR A 166 7.70 -1.37 -22.11
C THR A 166 6.29 -0.77 -22.10
N LEU A 167 6.13 0.40 -21.48
CA LEU A 167 4.82 1.01 -21.24
C LEU A 167 4.10 1.41 -22.54
N SER A 168 4.81 1.98 -23.51
CA SER A 168 4.22 2.42 -24.79
C SER A 168 3.63 1.25 -25.59
N THR A 169 4.31 0.11 -25.63
CA THR A 169 3.88 -1.06 -26.42
C THR A 169 3.13 -2.09 -25.59
N GLY A 170 3.41 -2.18 -24.28
CA GLY A 170 2.99 -3.26 -23.39
C GLY A 170 3.78 -4.56 -23.56
N ALA A 171 4.90 -4.51 -24.27
CA ALA A 171 5.76 -5.67 -24.44
C ALA A 171 6.36 -6.09 -23.08
N LEU A 172 6.27 -7.39 -22.79
CA LEU A 172 6.81 -8.02 -21.58
C LEU A 172 7.89 -9.01 -21.98
N VAL A 173 9.08 -8.85 -21.43
CA VAL A 173 10.22 -9.74 -21.65
C VAL A 173 10.74 -10.22 -20.30
N LEU A 174 10.99 -11.52 -20.15
CA LEU A 174 11.61 -12.08 -18.94
C LEU A 174 13.01 -11.47 -18.76
N ASP A 175 13.22 -10.79 -17.64
CA ASP A 175 14.51 -10.18 -17.26
C ASP A 175 15.30 -11.13 -16.35
N THR A 176 14.70 -11.55 -15.25
CA THR A 176 15.38 -12.40 -14.24
C THR A 176 14.41 -13.44 -13.70
N ALA A 177 14.78 -14.71 -13.86
CA ALA A 177 14.06 -15.82 -13.28
C ALA A 177 14.37 -15.98 -11.78
N ALA A 178 13.33 -16.22 -10.97
CA ALA A 178 13.48 -16.45 -9.54
C ALA A 178 13.92 -17.90 -9.25
N ALA A 179 14.88 -18.07 -8.35
CA ALA A 179 15.14 -19.36 -7.71
C ALA A 179 14.05 -19.67 -6.67
N ASP A 180 13.97 -20.93 -6.21
CA ASP A 180 12.87 -21.41 -5.36
C ASP A 180 12.72 -20.67 -4.01
N ASP A 181 13.82 -20.18 -3.49
CA ASP A 181 13.89 -19.50 -2.19
C ASP A 181 13.87 -17.96 -2.28
N VAL A 182 13.85 -17.41 -3.50
CA VAL A 182 13.85 -15.96 -3.72
C VAL A 182 12.43 -15.40 -3.55
N VAL A 183 12.32 -14.36 -2.71
CA VAL A 183 11.05 -13.70 -2.38
C VAL A 183 10.98 -12.24 -2.78
N ALA A 184 12.09 -11.60 -3.15
CA ALA A 184 12.11 -10.23 -3.64
C ALA A 184 13.40 -9.93 -4.42
N PHE A 185 13.34 -8.92 -5.28
CA PHE A 185 14.47 -8.42 -6.05
C PHE A 185 14.68 -6.92 -5.82
N THR A 186 15.91 -6.47 -6.04
CA THR A 186 16.28 -5.05 -6.03
C THR A 186 17.07 -4.73 -7.29
N ALA A 187 16.65 -3.69 -8.00
CA ALA A 187 17.33 -3.17 -9.18
C ALA A 187 18.24 -1.98 -8.83
N ASP A 188 19.26 -1.76 -9.65
CA ASP A 188 20.07 -0.53 -9.65
C ASP A 188 19.42 0.58 -10.51
N SER A 189 20.07 1.74 -10.57
CA SER A 189 19.63 2.89 -11.39
C SER A 189 19.76 2.69 -12.91
N ARG A 190 20.14 1.50 -13.37
CA ARG A 190 20.12 1.07 -14.76
C ARG A 190 19.00 0.08 -15.04
N LEU A 191 18.07 -0.08 -14.11
CA LEU A 191 17.01 -1.10 -14.15
C LEU A 191 17.58 -2.52 -14.34
N GLN A 192 18.75 -2.81 -13.73
CA GLN A 192 19.33 -4.15 -13.71
C GLN A 192 19.12 -4.73 -12.31
N ILE A 193 18.61 -5.94 -12.23
CA ILE A 193 18.51 -6.63 -10.94
C ILE A 193 19.93 -6.89 -10.42
N ARG A 194 20.22 -6.43 -9.19
CA ARG A 194 21.53 -6.51 -8.53
C ARG A 194 21.50 -7.29 -7.24
N ALA A 195 20.33 -7.41 -6.63
CA ALA A 195 20.17 -8.17 -5.41
C ALA A 195 18.89 -8.99 -5.42
N ALA A 196 18.93 -10.12 -4.74
CA ALA A 196 17.78 -10.95 -4.44
C ALA A 196 17.73 -11.23 -2.93
N ARG A 197 16.55 -11.13 -2.34
CA ARG A 197 16.28 -11.58 -0.99
C ARG A 197 15.73 -12.98 -1.04
N ALA A 198 16.41 -13.91 -0.36
CA ALA A 198 16.02 -15.31 -0.25
C ALA A 198 15.68 -15.67 1.19
N VAL A 199 14.84 -16.68 1.40
CA VAL A 199 14.47 -17.21 2.71
C VAL A 199 15.07 -18.60 2.88
N THR A 200 15.75 -18.84 4.00
CA THR A 200 16.31 -20.16 4.31
C THR A 200 15.23 -21.09 4.86
N PRO A 201 15.42 -22.42 4.80
CA PRO A 201 14.50 -23.39 5.42
C PRO A 201 14.29 -23.18 6.93
N ALA A 202 15.26 -22.57 7.62
CA ALA A 202 15.16 -22.22 9.04
C ALA A 202 14.44 -20.86 9.30
N GLY A 203 13.87 -20.21 8.27
CA GLY A 203 13.17 -18.92 8.38
C GLY A 203 14.09 -17.70 8.40
N GLY A 204 15.40 -17.86 8.23
CA GLY A 204 16.35 -16.75 8.11
C GLY A 204 16.27 -16.07 6.74
N THR A 205 16.84 -14.87 6.63
CA THR A 205 16.94 -14.11 5.37
C THR A 205 18.39 -14.05 4.88
N ILE A 206 18.58 -14.26 3.59
CA ILE A 206 19.87 -14.11 2.89
C ILE A 206 19.68 -13.04 1.81
N ILE A 207 20.68 -12.16 1.65
CA ILE A 207 20.80 -11.26 0.51
C ILE A 207 21.87 -11.81 -0.42
N ARG A 208 21.49 -12.12 -1.66
CA ARG A 208 22.39 -12.47 -2.74
C ARG A 208 22.63 -11.26 -3.61
N LEU A 209 23.89 -11.05 -3.97
CA LEU A 209 24.30 -9.94 -4.83
C LEU A 209 24.90 -10.50 -6.11
N ARG A 210 24.71 -9.79 -7.23
CA ARG A 210 25.40 -10.08 -8.48
C ARG A 210 26.10 -8.83 -9.04
N ASP A 211 27.25 -9.01 -9.66
CA ASP A 211 28.05 -7.90 -10.17
C ASP A 211 27.48 -7.30 -11.46
N ASN A 212 26.79 -8.10 -12.25
CA ASN A 212 26.15 -7.66 -13.50
C ASN A 212 24.97 -8.59 -13.85
N ALA A 213 24.24 -8.24 -14.92
CA ALA A 213 23.04 -8.97 -15.33
C ALA A 213 23.32 -10.41 -15.81
N GLN A 214 24.55 -10.72 -16.21
CA GLN A 214 24.97 -12.04 -16.68
C GLN A 214 25.49 -12.94 -15.55
N SER A 215 25.78 -12.38 -14.39
CA SER A 215 26.16 -13.16 -13.21
C SER A 215 24.95 -13.91 -12.63
N PRO A 216 25.13 -15.13 -12.11
CA PRO A 216 24.05 -15.91 -11.50
C PRO A 216 23.46 -15.24 -10.26
#